data_c247dd01ddc7fa19be41d6d9507ab13d
#
_entry.id   c247dd01ddc7fa19be41d6d9507ab13d
#
_cell.length_a   1.000
_cell.length_b   1.000
_cell.length_c   1.000
_cell.angle_alpha   90.00
_cell.angle_beta   90.00
_cell.angle_gamma   90.00
#
_symmetry.space_group_name_H-M   'P 1'
#
loop_
_entity.id
_entity.type
_entity.pdbx_description
1 polymer ?
#
loop_
_entity_poly.entity_id
_entity_poly.type
_entity_poly.pdbx_seq_one_letter_code
_entity_poly.pdbx_strand_id
1 'polypeptide(L)'
;MLDNEVHYRLIINKIRKSFGERPEGFTMQALLYEKSLLDNVSEFNIREAVNRGIESGIIISKKIDSIREPVLFFSNDLKYHKQDENITISVSAPGLSNYSIGKVIERNGFITTESAFMQLISSAKHIIRISSPFLQRNVAGENGIPNLEKTILTAYQRGCKFVILSREVYSKRKSDLTWLIDLSRKNGFAEKLEIFDYHKSKNGDKVDSSTHAKLIIADEETAYIGSAELRLNSLYKNFEVGVLLKGTAIMGLVELFDSMTIIAKKVY
;
A
#
# COMPACT_ATOMS: atom_id res chain seq x y z
N MET A 1 -4.68 12.85 12.43
CA MET A 1 -4.66 13.55 11.14
C MET A 1 -4.17 12.54 10.14
N LEU A 2 -5.02 12.08 9.19
CA LEU A 2 -4.57 11.33 8.03
C LEU A 2 -3.46 12.15 7.40
N ASP A 3 -2.37 11.48 7.07
CA ASP A 3 -1.19 12.09 6.52
C ASP A 3 -1.61 12.97 5.33
N ASN A 4 -1.37 14.26 5.41
CA ASN A 4 -1.74 15.22 4.38
C ASN A 4 -1.24 14.76 2.99
N GLU A 5 -0.14 14.00 2.95
CA GLU A 5 0.48 13.50 1.72
C GLU A 5 -0.43 12.53 0.95
N VAL A 6 -1.00 11.52 1.62
CA VAL A 6 -1.91 10.55 0.98
C VAL A 6 -3.17 11.25 0.47
N HIS A 7 -3.69 12.18 1.28
CA HIS A 7 -4.87 12.96 0.89
C HIS A 7 -4.62 13.82 -0.36
N TYR A 8 -3.47 14.49 -0.44
CA TYR A 8 -3.10 15.31 -1.60
C TYR A 8 -2.85 14.47 -2.86
N ARG A 9 -2.25 13.30 -2.73
CA ARG A 9 -2.07 12.37 -3.86
C ARG A 9 -3.39 11.88 -4.43
N LEU A 10 -4.37 11.58 -3.59
CA LEU A 10 -5.71 11.21 -4.03
C LEU A 10 -6.39 12.35 -4.82
N ILE A 11 -6.21 13.59 -4.37
CA ILE A 11 -6.72 14.77 -5.08
C ILE A 11 -6.01 14.92 -6.42
N ILE A 12 -4.68 14.82 -6.48
CA ILE A 12 -3.90 14.87 -7.72
C ILE A 12 -4.35 13.82 -8.73
N ASN A 13 -4.59 12.59 -8.26
CA ASN A 13 -5.07 11.50 -9.13
C ASN A 13 -6.47 11.78 -9.69
N LYS A 14 -7.38 12.33 -8.88
CA LYS A 14 -8.70 12.77 -9.36
C LYS A 14 -8.59 13.90 -10.40
N ILE A 15 -7.72 14.88 -10.15
CA ILE A 15 -7.44 15.97 -11.11
C ILE A 15 -6.88 15.38 -12.40
N ARG A 16 -5.92 14.47 -12.32
CA ARG A 16 -5.33 13.82 -13.50
C ARG A 16 -6.37 13.06 -14.33
N LYS A 17 -7.27 12.32 -13.68
CA LYS A 17 -8.34 11.58 -14.38
C LYS A 17 -9.27 12.50 -15.16
N SER A 18 -9.53 13.71 -14.67
CA SER A 18 -10.46 14.65 -15.29
C SER A 18 -9.78 15.62 -16.28
N PHE A 19 -8.51 15.92 -16.08
CA PHE A 19 -7.77 16.96 -16.82
C PHE A 19 -6.49 16.47 -17.49
N GLY A 20 -6.01 15.27 -17.18
CA GLY A 20 -4.68 14.78 -17.58
C GLY A 20 -4.53 14.55 -19.10
N GLU A 21 -5.62 14.31 -19.81
CA GLU A 21 -5.62 14.08 -21.25
C GLU A 21 -5.86 15.36 -22.07
N ARG A 22 -5.98 16.53 -21.43
CA ARG A 22 -6.20 17.81 -22.11
C ARG A 22 -4.86 18.33 -22.68
N PRO A 23 -4.65 18.31 -23.98
CA PRO A 23 -3.41 18.78 -24.61
C PRO A 23 -3.17 20.27 -24.40
N GLU A 24 -4.23 21.05 -24.22
CA GLU A 24 -4.19 22.48 -23.92
C GLU A 24 -3.83 22.78 -22.46
N GLY A 25 -3.80 21.75 -21.61
CA GLY A 25 -3.64 21.92 -20.16
C GLY A 25 -4.91 22.45 -19.49
N PHE A 26 -4.77 22.91 -18.25
CA PHE A 26 -5.87 23.50 -17.47
C PHE A 26 -5.35 24.64 -16.58
N THR A 27 -6.22 25.55 -16.20
CA THR A 27 -5.88 26.60 -15.22
C THR A 27 -6.45 26.24 -13.85
N MET A 28 -5.92 26.87 -12.81
CA MET A 28 -6.49 26.71 -11.46
C MET A 28 -7.96 27.14 -11.43
N GLN A 29 -8.32 28.20 -12.16
CA GLN A 29 -9.69 28.68 -12.24
C GLN A 29 -10.62 27.66 -12.89
N ALA A 30 -10.18 27.02 -14.00
CA ALA A 30 -10.95 25.96 -14.66
C ALA A 30 -11.14 24.75 -13.71
N LEU A 31 -10.08 24.35 -13.00
CA LEU A 31 -10.14 23.27 -12.02
C LEU A 31 -11.13 23.57 -10.90
N LEU A 32 -11.12 24.77 -10.35
CA LEU A 32 -12.04 25.17 -9.29
C LEU A 32 -13.49 25.35 -9.78
N TYR A 33 -13.68 25.71 -11.05
CA TYR A 33 -15.00 25.77 -11.65
C TYR A 33 -15.61 24.37 -11.80
N GLU A 34 -14.81 23.41 -12.20
CA GLU A 34 -15.21 22.00 -12.34
C GLU A 34 -15.03 21.17 -11.04
N LYS A 35 -14.93 21.83 -9.87
CA LYS A 35 -14.69 21.17 -8.58
C LYS A 35 -15.73 20.11 -8.18
N SER A 36 -16.92 20.13 -8.79
CA SER A 36 -17.92 19.07 -8.62
C SER A 36 -17.40 17.67 -9.00
N LEU A 37 -16.37 17.62 -9.86
CA LEU A 37 -15.68 16.36 -10.21
C LEU A 37 -14.78 15.84 -9.07
N LEU A 38 -14.55 16.66 -8.05
CA LEU A 38 -13.63 16.36 -6.94
C LEU A 38 -14.35 16.00 -5.62
N ASP A 39 -15.65 15.71 -5.68
CA ASP A 39 -16.49 15.23 -4.57
C ASP A 39 -16.06 15.71 -3.17
N ASN A 40 -16.61 16.83 -2.70
CA ASN A 40 -16.42 17.36 -1.34
C ASN A 40 -14.97 17.78 -0.97
N VAL A 41 -14.08 17.95 -1.94
CA VAL A 41 -12.73 18.47 -1.67
C VAL A 41 -12.81 20.00 -1.55
N SER A 42 -12.25 20.55 -0.46
CA SER A 42 -12.20 22.00 -0.26
C SER A 42 -11.26 22.67 -1.29
N GLU A 43 -11.55 23.91 -1.64
CA GLU A 43 -10.68 24.70 -2.52
C GLU A 43 -9.25 24.80 -1.98
N PHE A 44 -9.09 24.93 -0.66
CA PHE A 44 -7.80 24.94 0.00
C PHE A 44 -7.01 23.66 -0.30
N ASN A 45 -7.64 22.50 -0.15
CA ASN A 45 -7.00 21.21 -0.40
C ASN A 45 -6.66 20.99 -1.88
N ILE A 46 -7.49 21.50 -2.80
CA ILE A 46 -7.21 21.47 -4.24
C ILE A 46 -5.97 22.30 -4.56
N ARG A 47 -5.90 23.54 -4.08
CA ARG A 47 -4.75 24.43 -4.28
C ARG A 47 -3.46 23.84 -3.70
N GLU A 48 -3.54 23.31 -2.50
CA GLU A 48 -2.39 22.70 -1.82
C GLU A 48 -1.92 21.44 -2.58
N ALA A 49 -2.83 20.59 -3.06
CA ALA A 49 -2.48 19.42 -3.86
C ALA A 49 -1.79 19.83 -5.18
N VAL A 50 -2.28 20.86 -5.85
CA VAL A 50 -1.66 21.36 -7.08
C VAL A 50 -0.26 21.94 -6.81
N ASN A 51 -0.08 22.71 -5.75
CA ASN A 51 1.23 23.25 -5.37
C ASN A 51 2.24 22.14 -5.10
N ARG A 52 1.86 21.14 -4.33
CA ARG A 52 2.70 19.96 -4.09
C ARG A 52 2.96 19.15 -5.35
N GLY A 53 1.97 19.07 -6.25
CA GLY A 53 2.15 18.49 -7.58
C GLY A 53 3.18 19.23 -8.42
N ILE A 54 3.24 20.56 -8.32
CA ILE A 54 4.26 21.38 -9.00
C ILE A 54 5.64 21.20 -8.35
N GLU A 55 5.72 21.24 -7.03
CA GLU A 55 6.97 21.04 -6.28
C GLU A 55 7.60 19.67 -6.55
N SER A 56 6.76 18.62 -6.69
CA SER A 56 7.21 17.26 -7.00
C SER A 56 7.43 16.99 -8.49
N GLY A 57 7.15 17.95 -9.37
CA GLY A 57 7.29 17.79 -10.82
C GLY A 57 6.17 16.96 -11.49
N ILE A 58 5.14 16.57 -10.75
CA ILE A 58 3.96 15.86 -11.26
C ILE A 58 3.12 16.79 -12.15
N ILE A 59 3.05 18.07 -11.78
CA ILE A 59 2.36 19.12 -12.53
C ILE A 59 3.39 20.15 -12.97
N ILE A 60 3.35 20.52 -14.24
CA ILE A 60 4.19 21.56 -14.82
C ILE A 60 3.34 22.82 -14.96
N SER A 61 3.82 23.93 -14.39
CA SER A 61 3.19 25.24 -14.54
C SER A 61 3.90 26.03 -15.65
N LYS A 62 3.18 26.46 -16.70
CA LYS A 62 3.74 27.28 -17.79
C LYS A 62 2.99 28.59 -17.91
N LYS A 63 3.72 29.69 -18.01
CA LYS A 63 3.15 30.99 -18.34
C LYS A 63 2.98 31.05 -19.85
N ILE A 64 1.77 31.36 -20.30
CA ILE A 64 1.43 31.56 -21.72
C ILE A 64 0.99 33.02 -21.87
N ASP A 65 1.60 33.75 -22.77
CA ASP A 65 1.43 35.23 -22.89
C ASP A 65 -0.01 35.66 -23.12
N SER A 66 -0.82 34.82 -23.76
CA SER A 66 -2.24 35.11 -24.01
C SER A 66 -3.18 34.77 -22.85
N ILE A 67 -2.66 34.16 -21.77
CA ILE A 67 -3.48 33.66 -20.65
C ILE A 67 -2.98 34.31 -19.34
N ARG A 68 -3.93 34.93 -18.61
CA ARG A 68 -3.59 35.65 -17.35
C ARG A 68 -3.03 34.75 -16.24
N GLU A 69 -3.52 33.51 -16.17
CA GLU A 69 -3.08 32.52 -15.18
C GLU A 69 -2.11 31.52 -15.81
N PRO A 70 -1.17 30.97 -15.02
CA PRO A 70 -0.36 29.87 -15.49
C PRO A 70 -1.23 28.68 -15.94
N VAL A 71 -0.88 28.09 -17.07
CA VAL A 71 -1.48 26.85 -17.54
C VAL A 71 -0.73 25.69 -16.92
N LEU A 72 -1.49 24.77 -16.37
CA LEU A 72 -1.03 23.58 -15.69
C LEU A 72 -1.13 22.39 -16.64
N PHE A 73 -0.09 21.59 -16.67
CA PHE A 73 -0.03 20.37 -17.44
C PHE A 73 0.40 19.25 -16.51
N PHE A 74 -0.16 18.08 -16.67
CA PHE A 74 0.49 16.92 -16.09
C PHE A 74 1.80 16.67 -16.83
N SER A 75 2.87 16.45 -16.09
CA SER A 75 4.14 16.09 -16.69
C SER A 75 3.98 14.81 -17.49
N ASN A 76 4.25 14.89 -18.79
CA ASN A 76 4.40 13.69 -19.63
C ASN A 76 5.72 12.99 -19.35
N ASP A 77 6.64 13.66 -18.62
CA ASP A 77 7.89 13.12 -18.09
C ASP A 77 7.72 12.34 -16.76
N LEU A 78 6.51 12.29 -16.22
CA LEU A 78 6.08 11.00 -15.78
C LEU A 78 5.91 10.14 -17.05
N LYS A 79 6.96 10.01 -17.84
CA LYS A 79 7.40 8.67 -18.20
C LYS A 79 7.30 7.94 -16.88
N TYR A 80 6.13 7.34 -16.64
CA TYR A 80 6.15 6.02 -16.15
C TYR A 80 7.30 5.44 -16.94
N HIS A 81 8.52 5.51 -16.38
CA HIS A 81 9.55 4.66 -16.89
C HIS A 81 8.79 3.37 -17.01
N LYS A 82 8.63 2.88 -18.23
CA LYS A 82 8.30 1.49 -18.46
C LYS A 82 9.44 0.79 -17.75
N GLN A 83 9.41 0.84 -16.42
CA GLN A 83 10.19 -0.02 -15.57
C GLN A 83 9.66 -1.35 -16.02
N ASP A 84 10.50 -2.13 -16.67
CA ASP A 84 10.16 -3.46 -17.11
C ASP A 84 9.34 -4.06 -16.00
N GLU A 85 8.05 -4.34 -16.25
CA GLU A 85 7.15 -4.90 -15.27
C GLU A 85 7.75 -6.23 -14.87
N ASN A 86 8.51 -6.25 -13.78
CA ASN A 86 9.15 -7.45 -13.30
C ASN A 86 8.14 -8.19 -12.43
N ILE A 87 7.74 -9.34 -12.91
CA ILE A 87 6.93 -10.29 -12.17
C ILE A 87 7.86 -11.39 -11.64
N THR A 88 7.92 -11.52 -10.32
CA THR A 88 8.62 -12.63 -9.67
C THR A 88 7.60 -13.51 -8.94
N ILE A 89 7.59 -14.79 -9.24
CA ILE A 89 6.69 -15.73 -8.55
C ILE A 89 7.28 -16.11 -7.20
N SER A 90 6.44 -16.04 -6.17
CA SER A 90 6.77 -16.49 -4.82
C SER A 90 5.94 -17.71 -4.44
N VAL A 91 6.55 -18.64 -3.74
CA VAL A 91 5.93 -19.92 -3.36
C VAL A 91 6.25 -20.24 -1.91
N SER A 92 5.25 -20.70 -1.17
CA SER A 92 5.44 -21.51 0.02
C SER A 92 4.74 -22.84 -0.16
N ALA A 93 5.34 -23.91 0.30
CA ALA A 93 4.77 -25.25 0.16
C ALA A 93 5.21 -26.14 1.33
N PRO A 94 4.37 -27.07 1.80
CA PRO A 94 4.81 -28.11 2.72
C PRO A 94 5.90 -28.92 2.01
N GLY A 95 7.02 -29.12 2.72
CA GLY A 95 8.13 -29.88 2.15
C GLY A 95 8.96 -29.11 1.11
N LEU A 96 9.18 -27.80 1.27
CA LEU A 96 10.18 -27.04 0.52
C LEU A 96 11.56 -27.70 0.56
N SER A 97 11.86 -28.44 1.64
CA SER A 97 13.04 -29.30 1.76
C SER A 97 12.98 -30.56 0.88
N ASN A 98 11.81 -30.90 0.31
CA ASN A 98 11.71 -31.99 -0.67
C ASN A 98 12.49 -31.61 -1.93
N TYR A 99 13.45 -32.46 -2.28
CA TYR A 99 14.35 -32.24 -3.40
C TYR A 99 13.65 -31.92 -4.73
N SER A 100 12.52 -32.57 -5.00
CA SER A 100 11.75 -32.34 -6.24
C SER A 100 11.10 -30.95 -6.26
N ILE A 101 10.51 -30.51 -5.16
CA ILE A 101 9.88 -29.18 -5.06
C ILE A 101 10.95 -28.09 -5.07
N GLY A 102 12.02 -28.27 -4.30
CA GLY A 102 13.15 -27.35 -4.27
C GLY A 102 13.76 -27.11 -5.65
N LYS A 103 13.97 -28.17 -6.41
CA LYS A 103 14.48 -28.06 -7.80
C LYS A 103 13.53 -27.32 -8.76
N VAL A 104 12.22 -27.49 -8.62
CA VAL A 104 11.26 -26.74 -9.44
C VAL A 104 11.33 -25.26 -9.12
N ILE A 105 11.42 -24.90 -7.84
CA ILE A 105 11.53 -23.50 -7.40
C ILE A 105 12.82 -22.88 -7.93
N GLU A 106 13.95 -23.54 -7.73
CA GLU A 106 15.26 -23.08 -8.17
C GLU A 106 15.33 -22.92 -9.70
N ARG A 107 14.96 -23.95 -10.45
CA ARG A 107 15.01 -23.96 -11.92
C ARG A 107 14.17 -22.85 -12.56
N ASN A 108 13.06 -22.45 -11.93
CA ASN A 108 12.19 -21.42 -12.46
C ASN A 108 12.46 -20.04 -11.85
N GLY A 109 13.48 -19.90 -11.01
CA GLY A 109 13.79 -18.61 -10.36
C GLY A 109 12.72 -18.12 -9.40
N PHE A 110 11.91 -19.03 -8.86
CA PHE A 110 10.91 -18.65 -7.84
C PHE A 110 11.59 -18.36 -6.53
N ILE A 111 11.00 -17.47 -5.76
CA ILE A 111 11.47 -17.16 -4.41
C ILE A 111 10.50 -17.70 -3.36
N THR A 112 10.95 -17.84 -2.12
CA THR A 112 10.03 -18.18 -1.04
C THR A 112 9.13 -16.99 -0.70
N THR A 113 7.91 -17.26 -0.27
CA THR A 113 6.98 -16.19 0.17
C THR A 113 7.54 -15.41 1.36
N GLU A 114 8.26 -16.08 2.26
CA GLU A 114 9.00 -15.41 3.34
C GLU A 114 10.00 -14.40 2.78
N SER A 115 10.85 -14.80 1.84
CA SER A 115 11.82 -13.90 1.19
C SER A 115 11.13 -12.73 0.51
N ALA A 116 9.98 -12.97 -0.16
CA ALA A 116 9.19 -11.91 -0.78
C ALA A 116 8.73 -10.86 0.24
N PHE A 117 8.18 -11.29 1.38
CA PHE A 117 7.72 -10.40 2.44
C PHE A 117 8.87 -9.62 3.07
N MET A 118 9.98 -10.30 3.36
CA MET A 118 11.16 -9.66 3.93
C MET A 118 11.78 -8.64 2.99
N GLN A 119 11.83 -8.92 1.69
CA GLN A 119 12.31 -7.97 0.67
C GLN A 119 11.44 -6.71 0.64
N LEU A 120 10.11 -6.83 0.64
CA LEU A 120 9.20 -5.68 0.63
C LEU A 120 9.41 -4.80 1.86
N ILE A 121 9.44 -5.39 3.05
CA ILE A 121 9.63 -4.62 4.29
C ILE A 121 11.02 -3.97 4.33
N SER A 122 12.05 -4.68 3.84
CA SER A 122 13.42 -4.16 3.83
C SER A 122 13.64 -3.05 2.80
N SER A 123 12.98 -3.10 1.65
CA SER A 123 13.16 -2.15 0.56
C SER A 123 12.38 -0.85 0.73
N ALA A 124 11.30 -0.86 1.51
CA ALA A 124 10.47 0.31 1.73
C ALA A 124 11.24 1.49 2.33
N LYS A 125 10.97 2.69 1.82
CA LYS A 125 11.60 3.95 2.23
C LYS A 125 10.65 4.84 3.04
N HIS A 126 9.34 4.76 2.75
CA HIS A 126 8.34 5.68 3.28
C HIS A 126 7.15 4.97 3.94
N ILE A 127 6.54 4.01 3.24
CA ILE A 127 5.29 3.41 3.70
C ILE A 127 5.18 1.94 3.29
N ILE A 128 4.69 1.14 4.22
CA ILE A 128 4.35 -0.26 4.00
C ILE A 128 2.87 -0.43 4.27
N ARG A 129 2.12 -0.84 3.23
CA ARG A 129 0.69 -1.14 3.32
C ARG A 129 0.49 -2.63 3.33
N ILE A 130 -0.27 -3.14 4.28
CA ILE A 130 -0.55 -4.58 4.40
C ILE A 130 -2.06 -4.78 4.47
N SER A 131 -2.64 -5.50 3.51
CA SER A 131 -3.99 -6.05 3.66
C SER A 131 -3.89 -7.55 3.92
N SER A 132 -4.45 -7.99 5.02
CA SER A 132 -4.52 -9.40 5.37
C SER A 132 -5.71 -9.67 6.29
N PRO A 133 -6.57 -10.65 5.96
CA PRO A 133 -7.73 -10.98 6.79
C PRO A 133 -7.32 -11.60 8.14
N PHE A 134 -6.14 -12.21 8.19
CA PHE A 134 -5.61 -12.85 9.39
C PHE A 134 -4.13 -12.50 9.56
N LEU A 135 -3.82 -11.91 10.69
CA LEU A 135 -2.48 -11.62 11.14
C LEU A 135 -2.27 -12.34 12.47
N GLN A 136 -1.24 -13.12 12.58
CA GLN A 136 -1.07 -14.06 13.70
C GLN A 136 -0.17 -13.48 14.79
N ARG A 137 -0.52 -13.76 16.07
CA ARG A 137 0.20 -13.33 17.26
C ARG A 137 1.67 -13.74 17.28
N ASN A 138 1.96 -14.94 16.83
CA ASN A 138 3.29 -15.54 16.96
C ASN A 138 4.10 -15.49 15.66
N VAL A 139 3.86 -14.46 14.83
CA VAL A 139 4.64 -14.26 13.60
C VAL A 139 6.04 -13.74 13.90
N ALA A 140 6.18 -12.98 14.98
CA ALA A 140 7.47 -12.49 15.49
C ALA A 140 7.82 -13.19 16.82
N GLY A 141 9.10 -13.38 17.08
CA GLY A 141 9.62 -14.05 18.28
C GLY A 141 10.40 -15.32 17.95
N GLU A 142 10.85 -16.04 18.97
CA GLU A 142 11.76 -17.20 18.84
C GLU A 142 11.25 -18.32 17.92
N ASN A 143 9.92 -18.52 17.87
CA ASN A 143 9.27 -19.51 17.00
C ASN A 143 8.56 -18.86 15.80
N GLY A 144 8.84 -17.59 15.52
CA GLY A 144 8.23 -16.82 14.46
C GLY A 144 9.03 -16.83 13.16
N ILE A 145 8.74 -15.84 12.29
CA ILE A 145 9.53 -15.59 11.09
C ILE A 145 10.89 -15.03 11.51
N PRO A 146 12.00 -15.68 11.13
CA PRO A 146 13.32 -15.21 11.47
C PRO A 146 13.55 -13.75 11.05
N ASN A 147 14.08 -12.94 11.94
CA ASN A 147 14.40 -11.53 11.71
C ASN A 147 13.21 -10.59 11.38
N LEU A 148 11.95 -11.03 11.39
CA LEU A 148 10.81 -10.18 11.05
C LEU A 148 10.76 -8.94 11.96
N GLU A 149 10.86 -9.13 13.27
CA GLU A 149 10.83 -8.04 14.24
C GLU A 149 11.96 -7.03 13.98
N LYS A 150 13.19 -7.52 13.79
CA LYS A 150 14.34 -6.69 13.44
C LYS A 150 14.11 -5.92 12.15
N THR A 151 13.55 -6.56 11.14
CA THR A 151 13.28 -5.94 9.84
C THR A 151 12.23 -4.84 9.94
N ILE A 152 11.17 -5.06 10.72
CA ILE A 152 10.14 -4.05 11.00
C ILE A 152 10.74 -2.86 11.77
N LEU A 153 11.52 -3.12 12.81
CA LEU A 153 12.19 -2.06 13.57
C LEU A 153 13.15 -1.24 12.70
N THR A 154 13.90 -1.91 11.83
CA THR A 154 14.79 -1.21 10.89
C THR A 154 13.99 -0.36 9.89
N ALA A 155 12.81 -0.81 9.45
CA ALA A 155 11.92 -0.03 8.61
C ALA A 155 11.40 1.23 9.35
N TYR A 156 10.98 1.09 10.62
CA TYR A 156 10.60 2.23 11.45
C TYR A 156 11.74 3.23 11.63
N GLN A 157 12.96 2.75 11.87
CA GLN A 157 14.16 3.60 12.02
C GLN A 157 14.49 4.37 10.73
N ARG A 158 14.22 3.80 9.54
CA ARG A 158 14.31 4.51 8.25
C ARG A 158 13.21 5.56 8.05
N GLY A 159 12.22 5.59 8.93
CA GLY A 159 11.09 6.51 8.85
C GLY A 159 9.82 5.91 8.25
N CYS A 160 9.83 4.62 7.88
CA CYS A 160 8.66 3.99 7.27
C CYS A 160 7.46 3.97 8.21
N LYS A 161 6.28 4.23 7.63
CA LYS A 161 4.98 4.06 8.25
C LYS A 161 4.39 2.71 7.88
N PHE A 162 3.70 2.08 8.80
CA PHE A 162 2.92 0.86 8.54
C PHE A 162 1.43 1.18 8.58
N VAL A 163 0.72 0.80 7.54
CA VAL A 163 -0.73 0.90 7.44
C VAL A 163 -1.30 -0.50 7.22
N ILE A 164 -2.07 -0.96 8.17
CA ILE A 164 -2.64 -2.32 8.18
C ILE A 164 -4.15 -2.24 7.93
N LEU A 165 -4.64 -2.97 6.96
CA LEU A 165 -6.06 -3.19 6.71
C LEU A 165 -6.39 -4.65 6.99
N SER A 166 -7.15 -4.90 8.03
CA SER A 166 -7.53 -6.26 8.43
C SER A 166 -9.03 -6.35 8.74
N ARG A 167 -9.49 -7.44 9.26
CA ARG A 167 -10.87 -7.64 9.69
C ARG A 167 -10.94 -8.23 11.09
N GLU A 168 -11.99 -7.85 11.83
CA GLU A 168 -12.29 -8.38 13.18
C GLU A 168 -11.05 -8.31 14.11
N VAL A 169 -10.35 -7.17 14.05
CA VAL A 169 -9.04 -6.97 14.70
C VAL A 169 -9.06 -7.25 16.21
N TYR A 170 -10.18 -7.00 16.88
CA TYR A 170 -10.34 -7.24 18.32
C TYR A 170 -11.22 -8.44 18.64
N SER A 171 -11.66 -9.19 17.65
CA SER A 171 -12.44 -10.40 17.93
C SER A 171 -11.53 -11.51 18.45
N LYS A 172 -12.03 -12.28 19.42
CA LYS A 172 -11.30 -13.40 20.05
C LYS A 172 -10.80 -14.48 19.08
N ARG A 173 -11.12 -14.36 17.79
CA ARG A 173 -10.96 -15.45 16.84
C ARG A 173 -9.89 -15.25 15.76
N LYS A 174 -9.38 -14.00 15.46
CA LYS A 174 -8.85 -13.86 14.11
C LYS A 174 -7.56 -13.06 13.93
N SER A 175 -7.44 -11.83 14.36
CA SER A 175 -6.22 -11.07 14.13
C SER A 175 -5.65 -10.58 15.43
N ASP A 176 -4.50 -11.11 15.82
CA ASP A 176 -3.79 -10.59 16.97
C ASP A 176 -2.63 -9.72 16.50
N LEU A 177 -2.87 -8.42 16.46
CA LEU A 177 -1.88 -7.40 16.14
C LEU A 177 -1.22 -6.81 17.40
N THR A 178 -1.52 -7.35 18.57
CA THR A 178 -1.00 -6.84 19.86
C THR A 178 0.52 -6.78 19.85
N TRP A 179 1.17 -7.79 19.30
CA TRP A 179 2.63 -7.84 19.22
C TRP A 179 3.22 -6.66 18.40
N LEU A 180 2.56 -6.26 17.29
CA LEU A 180 3.03 -5.16 16.44
C LEU A 180 2.78 -3.81 17.12
N ILE A 181 1.64 -3.67 17.78
CA ILE A 181 1.32 -2.50 18.61
C ILE A 181 2.34 -2.36 19.73
N ASP A 182 2.62 -3.44 20.45
CA ASP A 182 3.61 -3.44 21.53
C ASP A 182 5.01 -3.14 21.02
N LEU A 183 5.40 -3.72 19.87
CA LEU A 183 6.69 -3.46 19.24
C LEU A 183 6.84 -1.97 18.89
N SER A 184 5.83 -1.38 18.24
CA SER A 184 5.86 0.03 17.87
C SER A 184 5.91 0.94 19.09
N ARG A 185 5.10 0.68 20.12
CA ARG A 185 5.06 1.47 21.36
C ARG A 185 6.35 1.42 22.16
N LYS A 186 6.87 0.20 22.41
CA LYS A 186 8.09 -0.01 23.17
C LYS A 186 9.32 0.66 22.56
N ASN A 187 9.31 0.86 21.24
CA ASN A 187 10.43 1.45 20.52
C ASN A 187 10.17 2.91 20.09
N GLY A 188 9.09 3.55 20.56
CA GLY A 188 8.81 4.97 20.28
C GLY A 188 8.29 5.25 18.88
N PHE A 189 7.69 4.25 18.20
CA PHE A 189 7.16 4.38 16.83
C PHE A 189 5.63 4.26 16.76
N ALA A 190 4.92 4.51 17.86
CA ALA A 190 3.47 4.36 17.92
C ALA A 190 2.74 5.17 16.84
N GLU A 191 3.21 6.38 16.55
CA GLU A 191 2.65 7.28 15.54
C GLU A 191 2.89 6.81 14.10
N LYS A 192 3.78 5.83 13.88
CA LYS A 192 4.09 5.25 12.57
C LYS A 192 3.30 3.98 12.26
N LEU A 193 2.39 3.58 13.13
CA LEU A 193 1.51 2.43 12.92
C LEU A 193 0.06 2.90 12.87
N GLU A 194 -0.64 2.53 11.82
CA GLU A 194 -2.09 2.69 11.71
C GLU A 194 -2.74 1.34 11.39
N ILE A 195 -3.85 1.05 12.08
CA ILE A 195 -4.59 -0.19 11.86
C ILE A 195 -6.04 0.15 11.59
N PHE A 196 -6.56 -0.42 10.51
CA PHE A 196 -7.93 -0.28 10.05
C PHE A 196 -8.62 -1.64 10.05
N ASP A 197 -9.87 -1.65 10.49
CA ASP A 197 -10.73 -2.82 10.51
C ASP A 197 -11.88 -2.62 9.52
N TYR A 198 -11.94 -3.48 8.49
CA TYR A 198 -13.04 -3.51 7.54
C TYR A 198 -13.77 -4.84 7.60
N HIS A 199 -14.89 -4.83 8.29
CA HIS A 199 -15.89 -5.90 8.24
C HIS A 199 -17.29 -5.34 8.50
N LYS A 200 -18.29 -5.99 7.93
CA LYS A 200 -19.70 -5.74 8.22
C LYS A 200 -20.31 -7.04 8.72
N SER A 201 -21.06 -6.96 9.81
CA SER A 201 -21.77 -8.11 10.37
C SER A 201 -23.25 -8.00 10.08
N LYS A 202 -23.87 -9.14 9.73
CA LYS A 202 -25.30 -9.28 9.58
C LYS A 202 -25.81 -10.12 10.75
N ASN A 203 -26.80 -9.62 11.47
CA ASN A 203 -27.43 -10.32 12.62
C ASN A 203 -26.44 -10.78 13.71
N GLY A 204 -25.53 -9.88 14.12
CA GLY A 204 -24.72 -10.05 15.33
C GLY A 204 -23.41 -10.79 15.19
N ASP A 205 -23.36 -11.98 14.60
CA ASP A 205 -22.15 -12.82 14.62
C ASP A 205 -21.62 -13.24 13.24
N LYS A 206 -22.43 -13.11 12.19
CA LYS A 206 -22.03 -13.54 10.84
C LYS A 206 -21.47 -12.37 10.06
N VAL A 207 -20.22 -12.46 9.67
CA VAL A 207 -19.59 -11.47 8.77
C VAL A 207 -20.27 -11.56 7.40
N ASP A 208 -20.84 -10.45 6.96
CA ASP A 208 -21.47 -10.29 5.66
C ASP A 208 -20.46 -9.91 4.58
N SER A 209 -19.61 -8.94 4.90
CA SER A 209 -18.51 -8.51 4.03
C SER A 209 -17.29 -8.10 4.83
N SER A 210 -16.11 -8.30 4.27
CA SER A 210 -14.84 -7.94 4.92
C SER A 210 -13.70 -7.88 3.92
N THR A 211 -12.57 -7.28 4.32
CA THR A 211 -11.34 -7.47 3.54
C THR A 211 -10.94 -8.95 3.52
N HIS A 212 -10.55 -9.44 2.33
CA HIS A 212 -9.98 -10.78 2.14
C HIS A 212 -8.74 -10.75 1.25
N ALA A 213 -8.30 -9.56 0.87
CA ALA A 213 -7.08 -9.38 0.09
C ALA A 213 -5.84 -9.76 0.91
N LYS A 214 -4.87 -10.38 0.25
CA LYS A 214 -3.54 -10.63 0.77
C LYS A 214 -2.58 -9.82 -0.08
N LEU A 215 -2.20 -8.67 0.43
CA LEU A 215 -1.49 -7.63 -0.28
C LEU A 215 -0.46 -7.00 0.66
N ILE A 216 0.76 -6.84 0.19
CA ILE A 216 1.79 -6.02 0.83
C ILE A 216 2.33 -5.08 -0.23
N ILE A 217 2.31 -3.78 0.02
CA ILE A 217 2.86 -2.77 -0.88
C ILE A 217 3.96 -2.02 -0.15
N ALA A 218 5.13 -1.98 -0.77
CA ALA A 218 6.26 -1.16 -0.32
C ALA A 218 6.33 0.09 -1.19
N ASP A 219 6.07 1.22 -0.57
CA ASP A 219 5.94 2.53 -1.21
C ASP A 219 4.89 2.49 -2.35
N GLU A 220 5.30 2.88 -3.54
CA GLU A 220 4.54 2.79 -4.79
C GLU A 220 5.35 2.03 -5.85
N GLU A 221 6.35 1.26 -5.39
CA GLU A 221 7.36 0.67 -6.25
C GLU A 221 7.19 -0.85 -6.41
N THR A 222 6.80 -1.55 -5.32
CA THR A 222 6.74 -3.01 -5.34
C THR A 222 5.58 -3.51 -4.50
N ALA A 223 4.87 -4.52 -4.99
CA ALA A 223 3.77 -5.15 -4.26
C ALA A 223 3.84 -6.67 -4.32
N TYR A 224 3.44 -7.32 -3.25
CA TYR A 224 3.05 -8.73 -3.23
C TYR A 224 1.54 -8.83 -3.35
N ILE A 225 1.08 -9.74 -4.21
CA ILE A 225 -0.31 -10.15 -4.34
C ILE A 225 -0.34 -11.67 -4.38
N GLY A 226 -1.15 -12.29 -3.56
CA GLY A 226 -1.20 -13.76 -3.55
C GLY A 226 -2.20 -14.35 -2.60
N SER A 227 -1.99 -15.61 -2.28
CA SER A 227 -2.81 -16.34 -1.32
C SER A 227 -2.25 -16.31 0.10
N ALA A 228 -0.93 -16.07 0.27
CA ALA A 228 -0.29 -16.12 1.57
C ALA A 228 -0.60 -14.90 2.44
N GLU A 229 -0.80 -15.18 3.70
CA GLU A 229 -0.98 -14.20 4.78
C GLU A 229 0.29 -14.11 5.64
N LEU A 230 0.43 -13.06 6.41
CA LEU A 230 1.53 -12.93 7.38
C LEU A 230 1.28 -13.87 8.58
N ARG A 231 1.40 -15.16 8.33
CA ARG A 231 1.15 -16.27 9.26
C ARG A 231 2.16 -17.38 9.05
N LEU A 232 2.57 -18.03 10.13
CA LEU A 232 3.50 -19.15 10.05
C LEU A 232 3.00 -20.30 9.16
N ASN A 233 1.70 -20.59 9.23
CA ASN A 233 1.12 -21.64 8.39
C ASN A 233 1.20 -21.31 6.91
N SER A 234 0.91 -20.06 6.52
CA SER A 234 1.01 -19.61 5.14
C SER A 234 2.44 -19.64 4.62
N LEU A 235 3.43 -19.37 5.48
CA LEU A 235 4.82 -19.31 5.03
C LEU A 235 5.54 -20.65 5.02
N TYR A 236 5.14 -21.59 5.89
CA TYR A 236 5.91 -22.83 6.10
C TYR A 236 5.12 -24.12 5.96
N LYS A 237 3.78 -24.09 6.01
CA LYS A 237 2.95 -25.30 6.05
C LYS A 237 1.95 -25.42 4.92
N ASN A 238 1.44 -24.30 4.41
CA ASN A 238 0.47 -24.31 3.33
C ASN A 238 1.16 -24.25 1.97
N PHE A 239 0.49 -24.73 0.94
CA PHE A 239 0.84 -24.41 -0.43
C PHE A 239 0.22 -23.06 -0.78
N GLU A 240 1.06 -22.07 -0.97
CA GLU A 240 0.65 -20.71 -1.32
C GLU A 240 1.45 -20.25 -2.54
N VAL A 241 0.80 -19.48 -3.39
CA VAL A 241 1.42 -18.86 -4.56
C VAL A 241 1.09 -17.37 -4.58
N GLY A 242 2.06 -16.59 -4.92
CA GLY A 242 1.91 -15.16 -5.10
C GLY A 242 2.88 -14.60 -6.11
N VAL A 243 2.76 -13.31 -6.36
CA VAL A 243 3.65 -12.58 -7.25
C VAL A 243 4.17 -11.34 -6.55
N LEU A 244 5.45 -11.06 -6.75
CA LEU A 244 6.00 -9.72 -6.59
C LEU A 244 5.86 -9.01 -7.92
N LEU A 245 5.15 -7.90 -7.88
CA LEU A 245 4.93 -7.02 -9.01
C LEU A 245 5.75 -5.74 -8.81
N LYS A 246 6.44 -5.32 -9.86
CA LYS A 246 7.16 -4.04 -9.92
C LYS A 246 6.69 -3.29 -11.16
N GLY A 247 6.30 -2.03 -11.02
CA GLY A 247 5.87 -1.25 -12.17
C GLY A 247 4.63 -0.42 -11.92
N THR A 248 4.06 0.12 -12.99
CA THR A 248 3.00 1.15 -12.94
C THR A 248 1.66 0.67 -12.39
N ALA A 249 1.37 -0.64 -12.51
CA ALA A 249 0.14 -1.23 -11.98
C ALA A 249 0.00 -1.06 -10.45
N ILE A 250 1.12 -0.84 -9.74
CA ILE A 250 1.13 -0.69 -8.28
C ILE A 250 0.41 0.60 -7.86
N MET A 251 0.47 1.64 -8.66
CA MET A 251 -0.24 2.90 -8.36
C MET A 251 -1.75 2.68 -8.19
N GLY A 252 -2.36 1.87 -9.07
CA GLY A 252 -3.77 1.51 -8.92
C GLY A 252 -4.07 0.68 -7.67
N LEU A 253 -3.14 -0.18 -7.26
CA LEU A 253 -3.27 -0.95 -6.01
C LEU A 253 -3.16 -0.05 -4.77
N VAL A 254 -2.27 0.93 -4.81
CA VAL A 254 -2.14 1.95 -3.74
C VAL A 254 -3.43 2.74 -3.61
N GLU A 255 -3.96 3.25 -4.72
CA GLU A 255 -5.22 4.00 -4.73
C GLU A 255 -6.38 3.16 -4.17
N LEU A 256 -6.47 1.89 -4.59
CA LEU A 256 -7.49 0.97 -4.09
C LEU A 256 -7.34 0.71 -2.58
N PHE A 257 -6.12 0.42 -2.11
CA PHE A 257 -5.86 0.18 -0.70
C PHE A 257 -6.20 1.41 0.15
N ASP A 258 -5.73 2.59 -0.25
CA ASP A 258 -5.96 3.83 0.47
C ASP A 258 -7.46 4.19 0.49
N SER A 259 -8.18 3.95 -0.61
CA SER A 259 -9.65 4.09 -0.67
C SER A 259 -10.37 3.14 0.29
N MET A 260 -9.88 1.92 0.47
CA MET A 260 -10.45 0.98 1.44
C MET A 260 -10.23 1.43 2.89
N THR A 261 -9.11 2.11 3.20
CA THR A 261 -8.90 2.64 4.55
C THR A 261 -9.87 3.78 4.90
N ILE A 262 -10.35 4.53 3.90
CA ILE A 262 -11.34 5.61 4.11
C ILE A 262 -12.68 5.06 4.63
N ILE A 263 -13.10 3.89 4.12
CA ILE A 263 -14.38 3.27 4.51
C ILE A 263 -14.25 2.27 5.67
N ALA A 264 -13.02 1.97 6.08
CA ALA A 264 -12.73 1.09 7.21
C ALA A 264 -12.71 1.88 8.53
N LYS A 265 -12.93 1.18 9.63
CA LYS A 265 -12.82 1.77 10.96
C LYS A 265 -11.36 1.83 11.40
N LYS A 266 -10.81 3.01 11.64
CA LYS A 266 -9.50 3.12 12.29
C LYS A 266 -9.60 2.64 13.73
N VAL A 267 -8.74 1.70 14.11
CA VAL A 267 -8.73 1.06 15.43
C VAL A 267 -7.44 1.27 16.20
N TYR A 268 -6.40 1.76 15.50
CA TYR A 268 -5.13 2.19 16.09
C TYR A 268 -4.45 3.28 15.25
#